data_c59aa3a3e3119119627d4f972efa8007
#
_entry.id   c59aa3a3e3119119627d4f972efa8007
#
_cell.length_a   1.000
_cell.length_b   1.000
_cell.length_c   1.000
_cell.angle_alpha   90.00
_cell.angle_beta   90.00
_cell.angle_gamma   90.00
#
_symmetry.space_group_name_H-M   'P 1'
#
loop_
_entity.id
_entity.type
_entity.pdbx_description
1 polymer ?
#
loop_
_entity_poly.entity_id
_entity_poly.type
_entity_poly.pdbx_seq_one_letter_code
_entity_poly.pdbx_strand_id
1 'polypeptide(L)'
;AGAATSRNGLEELSYEEIKRTVDTNLTGTILATRIVSSRMLEQGSGQIYMFEGFGSNGQLQKGISVYGSTKRALRYFTSAAANEFKDTPIIIGSISPGIVTTDLLLRSSKSSEKDWEKAKKVLNVLADRPEVVTPWLVEQVLKNNKNGAKIAWLNTIKVLGRLIFGRMFCKKQVIDDWEREQAENHS
;
A
#
# COMPACT_ATOMS: atom_id res chain seq x y z
N ALA A 1 7.46 6.53 -1.59
CA ALA A 1 8.44 5.45 -1.80
C ALA A 1 8.04 4.23 -0.97
N GLY A 2 8.43 3.04 -1.41
CA GLY A 2 8.22 1.80 -0.67
C GLY A 2 9.19 0.72 -1.16
N ALA A 3 9.68 -0.11 -0.24
CA ALA A 3 10.55 -1.23 -0.53
C ALA A 3 9.93 -2.52 0.01
N ALA A 4 10.22 -3.64 -0.64
CA ALA A 4 9.90 -4.97 -0.16
C ALA A 4 11.16 -5.84 -0.26
N THR A 5 11.24 -6.83 0.62
CA THR A 5 12.25 -7.89 0.53
C THR A 5 11.88 -8.85 -0.61
N SER A 6 12.84 -9.68 -1.03
CA SER A 6 12.53 -10.91 -1.75
C SER A 6 11.51 -11.75 -0.96
N ARG A 7 10.75 -12.60 -1.65
CA ARG A 7 9.75 -13.47 -0.99
C ARG A 7 10.34 -14.78 -0.45
N ASN A 8 11.58 -14.74 -0.05
CA ASN A 8 12.28 -15.84 0.56
C ASN A 8 11.87 -16.04 2.02
N GLY A 9 12.29 -17.13 2.63
CA GLY A 9 12.18 -17.32 4.07
C GLY A 9 12.96 -16.24 4.83
N LEU A 10 12.59 -15.97 6.07
CA LEU A 10 13.26 -14.96 6.89
C LEU A 10 14.74 -15.24 7.03
N GLU A 11 15.10 -16.51 7.13
CA GLU A 11 16.46 -17.03 7.27
C GLU A 11 17.34 -16.83 6.03
N GLU A 12 16.73 -16.58 4.88
CA GLU A 12 17.42 -16.37 3.60
C GLU A 12 17.61 -14.89 3.26
N LEU A 13 17.00 -13.98 4.04
CA LEU A 13 17.10 -12.55 3.78
C LEU A 13 18.45 -11.99 4.19
N SER A 14 19.08 -11.23 3.30
CA SER A 14 20.29 -10.49 3.63
C SER A 14 20.02 -9.34 4.62
N TYR A 15 21.04 -8.98 5.38
CA TYR A 15 20.97 -7.81 6.27
C TYR A 15 20.61 -6.53 5.49
N GLU A 16 21.16 -6.36 4.30
CA GLU A 16 20.95 -5.20 3.43
C GLU A 16 19.50 -5.10 2.94
N GLU A 17 18.87 -6.23 2.61
CA GLU A 17 17.44 -6.25 2.23
C GLU A 17 16.55 -5.85 3.40
N ILE A 18 16.82 -6.41 4.58
CA ILE A 18 16.09 -6.08 5.81
C ILE A 18 16.26 -4.60 6.13
N LYS A 19 17.50 -4.13 6.20
CA LYS A 19 17.84 -2.73 6.50
C LYS A 19 17.18 -1.77 5.51
N ARG A 20 17.33 -2.01 4.21
CA ARG A 20 16.72 -1.18 3.16
C ARG A 20 15.21 -1.10 3.32
N THR A 21 14.56 -2.22 3.60
CA THR A 21 13.10 -2.27 3.73
C THR A 21 12.63 -1.50 4.96
N VAL A 22 13.30 -1.65 6.10
CA VAL A 22 12.98 -0.92 7.33
C VAL A 22 13.27 0.57 7.17
N ASP A 23 14.43 0.92 6.66
CA ASP A 23 14.84 2.32 6.48
C ASP A 23 13.93 3.06 5.50
N THR A 24 13.58 2.44 4.37
CA THR A 24 12.70 3.07 3.38
C THR A 24 11.27 3.20 3.91
N ASN A 25 10.70 2.12 4.43
CA ASN A 25 9.28 2.10 4.75
C ASN A 25 8.96 2.77 6.09
N LEU A 26 9.78 2.59 7.10
CA LEU A 26 9.50 3.04 8.46
C LEU A 26 10.34 4.25 8.84
N THR A 27 11.66 4.13 8.91
CA THR A 27 12.55 5.21 9.34
C THR A 27 12.39 6.45 8.47
N GLY A 28 12.44 6.28 7.15
CA GLY A 28 12.26 7.38 6.19
C GLY A 28 10.90 8.08 6.31
N THR A 29 9.83 7.30 6.51
CA THR A 29 8.48 7.86 6.69
C THR A 29 8.39 8.67 7.99
N ILE A 30 8.94 8.15 9.10
CA ILE A 30 8.94 8.87 10.39
C ILE A 30 9.75 10.17 10.29
N LEU A 31 10.96 10.11 9.72
CA LEU A 31 11.80 11.29 9.54
C LEU A 31 11.15 12.34 8.64
N ALA A 32 10.57 11.92 7.51
CA ALA A 32 9.85 12.83 6.62
C ALA A 32 8.66 13.48 7.34
N THR A 33 7.88 12.70 8.09
CA THR A 33 6.76 13.21 8.87
C THR A 33 7.22 14.25 9.87
N ARG A 34 8.30 13.99 10.63
CA ARG A 34 8.88 14.94 11.59
C ARG A 34 9.27 16.26 10.93
N ILE A 35 9.96 16.20 9.78
CA ILE A 35 10.43 17.41 9.09
C ILE A 35 9.25 18.21 8.53
N VAL A 36 8.33 17.54 7.85
CA VAL A 36 7.20 18.18 7.17
C VAL A 36 6.20 18.73 8.18
N SER A 37 5.91 18.01 9.27
CA SER A 37 4.98 18.49 10.30
C SER A 37 5.47 19.77 10.98
N SER A 38 6.77 19.90 11.24
CA SER A 38 7.34 21.16 11.78
C SER A 38 7.03 22.35 10.87
N ARG A 39 7.22 22.18 9.56
CA ARG A 39 6.93 23.24 8.58
C ARG A 39 5.43 23.53 8.45
N MET A 40 4.61 22.51 8.52
CA MET A 40 3.15 22.66 8.48
C MET A 40 2.61 23.37 9.74
N LEU A 41 3.23 23.18 10.91
CA LEU A 41 2.89 23.92 12.12
C LEU A 41 3.19 25.42 11.95
N GLU A 42 4.37 25.76 11.41
CA GLU A 42 4.74 27.15 11.11
C GLU A 42 3.79 27.78 10.07
N GLN A 43 3.35 26.99 9.08
CA GLN A 43 2.40 27.38 8.04
C GLN A 43 0.96 27.55 8.56
N GLY A 44 0.61 26.90 9.68
CA GLY A 44 -0.74 26.91 10.25
C GLY A 44 -1.73 25.95 9.57
N SER A 45 -1.27 25.07 8.68
CA SER A 45 -2.11 24.03 8.03
C SER A 45 -1.28 22.97 7.35
N GLY A 46 -1.83 21.77 7.19
CA GLY A 46 -1.20 20.70 6.43
C GLY A 46 -1.89 19.36 6.56
N GLN A 47 -1.63 18.46 5.61
CA GLN A 47 -2.14 17.10 5.63
C GLN A 47 -1.02 16.11 5.30
N ILE A 48 -0.88 15.06 6.10
CA ILE A 48 0.11 13.99 5.93
C ILE A 48 -0.62 12.65 5.94
N TYR A 49 -0.42 11.86 4.89
CA TYR A 49 -1.01 10.53 4.80
C TYR A 49 0.04 9.46 4.59
N MET A 50 0.00 8.42 5.42
CA MET A 50 0.85 7.24 5.31
C MET A 50 0.15 6.17 4.47
N PHE A 51 0.87 5.61 3.50
CA PHE A 51 0.35 4.51 2.68
C PHE A 51 0.40 3.19 3.45
N GLU A 52 -0.77 2.61 3.69
CA GLU A 52 -0.91 1.25 4.19
C GLU A 52 -0.54 0.24 3.09
N GLY A 53 -0.28 -0.99 3.50
CA GLY A 53 0.02 -2.11 2.62
C GLY A 53 -0.36 -3.43 3.27
N PHE A 54 -0.04 -4.53 2.61
CA PHE A 54 -0.27 -5.85 3.17
C PHE A 54 0.49 -6.01 4.50
N GLY A 55 -0.16 -6.55 5.52
CA GLY A 55 0.36 -6.62 6.88
C GLY A 55 -0.12 -5.50 7.80
N SER A 56 -0.55 -4.34 7.28
CA SER A 56 -1.05 -3.23 8.12
C SER A 56 -2.19 -3.65 9.05
N ASN A 57 -3.06 -4.56 8.61
CA ASN A 57 -4.17 -5.10 9.41
C ASN A 57 -3.82 -6.42 10.15
N GLY A 58 -2.54 -6.81 10.16
CA GLY A 58 -2.08 -8.06 10.78
C GLY A 58 -2.25 -9.29 9.90
N GLN A 59 -2.46 -9.13 8.58
CA GLN A 59 -2.46 -10.26 7.66
C GLN A 59 -1.07 -10.90 7.63
N LEU A 60 -1.04 -12.23 7.65
CA LEU A 60 0.18 -13.02 7.63
C LEU A 60 0.32 -13.73 6.28
N GLN A 61 1.54 -13.71 5.75
CA GLN A 61 1.91 -14.46 4.55
C GLN A 61 3.40 -14.80 4.61
N LYS A 62 3.76 -16.00 4.18
CA LYS A 62 5.18 -16.41 4.07
C LYS A 62 5.92 -15.47 3.12
N GLY A 63 7.16 -15.12 3.48
CA GLY A 63 8.05 -14.30 2.65
C GLY A 63 7.78 -12.79 2.71
N ILE A 64 6.93 -12.30 3.63
CA ILE A 64 6.69 -10.86 3.79
C ILE A 64 6.80 -10.40 5.25
N SER A 65 7.43 -11.16 6.12
CA SER A 65 7.53 -10.85 7.56
C SER A 65 8.10 -9.45 7.80
N VAL A 66 9.22 -9.10 7.18
CA VAL A 66 9.87 -7.78 7.34
C VAL A 66 8.99 -6.66 6.76
N TYR A 67 8.52 -6.82 5.52
CA TYR A 67 7.64 -5.83 4.89
C TYR A 67 6.35 -5.61 5.71
N GLY A 68 5.66 -6.69 6.07
CA GLY A 68 4.43 -6.63 6.85
C GLY A 68 4.64 -5.97 8.21
N SER A 69 5.78 -6.24 8.87
CA SER A 69 6.16 -5.58 10.12
C SER A 69 6.30 -4.06 9.95
N THR A 70 6.96 -3.60 8.88
CA THR A 70 7.07 -2.15 8.61
C THR A 70 5.69 -1.52 8.36
N LYS A 71 4.80 -2.20 7.64
CA LYS A 71 3.45 -1.70 7.37
C LYS A 71 2.55 -1.71 8.61
N ARG A 72 2.73 -2.69 9.50
CA ARG A 72 2.05 -2.71 10.80
C ARG A 72 2.53 -1.60 11.72
N ALA A 73 3.85 -1.38 11.76
CA ALA A 73 4.46 -0.28 12.51
C ALA A 73 3.99 1.08 12.00
N LEU A 74 3.93 1.29 10.68
CA LEU A 74 3.39 2.53 10.08
C LEU A 74 1.94 2.78 10.47
N ARG A 75 1.10 1.75 10.54
CA ARG A 75 -0.27 1.93 10.99
C ARG A 75 -0.36 2.40 12.43
N TYR A 76 0.44 1.82 13.33
CA TYR A 76 0.55 2.30 14.71
C TYR A 76 1.05 3.73 14.75
N PHE A 77 2.17 4.01 14.05
CA PHE A 77 2.76 5.34 13.98
C PHE A 77 1.75 6.38 13.49
N THR A 78 0.97 6.08 12.45
CA THR A 78 -0.07 6.99 11.95
C THR A 78 -1.09 7.33 13.02
N SER A 79 -1.57 6.34 13.77
CA SER A 79 -2.55 6.54 14.84
C SER A 79 -1.96 7.35 16.00
N ALA A 80 -0.72 7.04 16.39
CA ALA A 80 0.00 7.75 17.44
C ALA A 80 0.24 9.22 17.05
N ALA A 81 0.78 9.45 15.84
CA ALA A 81 1.00 10.80 15.34
C ALA A 81 -0.30 11.59 15.19
N ALA A 82 -1.38 10.99 14.71
CA ALA A 82 -2.68 11.65 14.66
C ALA A 82 -3.16 12.09 16.07
N ASN A 83 -2.90 11.28 17.10
CA ASN A 83 -3.22 11.65 18.48
C ASN A 83 -2.31 12.77 19.01
N GLU A 84 -1.02 12.78 18.68
CA GLU A 84 -0.09 13.84 19.07
C GLU A 84 -0.46 15.20 18.44
N PHE A 85 -0.94 15.19 17.20
CA PHE A 85 -1.33 16.38 16.44
C PHE A 85 -2.82 16.76 16.54
N LYS A 86 -3.59 16.12 17.43
CA LYS A 86 -5.07 16.30 17.53
C LYS A 86 -5.54 17.74 17.77
N ASP A 87 -4.75 18.51 18.52
CA ASP A 87 -5.06 19.90 18.91
C ASP A 87 -4.29 20.92 18.04
N THR A 88 -3.85 20.51 16.86
CA THR A 88 -3.12 21.34 15.90
C THR A 88 -3.87 21.47 14.57
N PRO A 89 -3.51 22.41 13.70
CA PRO A 89 -4.13 22.54 12.38
C PRO A 89 -3.63 21.49 11.37
N ILE A 90 -2.90 20.44 11.81
CA ILE A 90 -2.37 19.39 10.95
C ILE A 90 -3.29 18.18 10.97
N ILE A 91 -3.57 17.64 9.79
CA ILE A 91 -4.30 16.38 9.61
C ILE A 91 -3.29 15.27 9.30
N ILE A 92 -3.30 14.22 10.12
CA ILE A 92 -2.55 12.99 9.88
C ILE A 92 -3.52 11.84 9.65
N GLY A 93 -3.32 11.08 8.58
CA GLY A 93 -4.20 9.99 8.24
C GLY A 93 -3.49 8.85 7.52
N SER A 94 -4.24 7.85 7.10
CA SER A 94 -3.74 6.75 6.28
C SER A 94 -4.50 6.60 4.97
N ILE A 95 -3.79 6.13 3.95
CA ILE A 95 -4.34 5.74 2.65
C ILE A 95 -4.15 4.24 2.48
N SER A 96 -5.24 3.55 2.20
CA SER A 96 -5.25 2.14 1.82
C SER A 96 -5.71 2.00 0.37
N PRO A 97 -4.80 1.99 -0.60
CA PRO A 97 -5.14 1.97 -2.02
C PRO A 97 -5.74 0.63 -2.47
N GLY A 98 -5.76 -0.37 -1.61
CA GLY A 98 -6.10 -1.74 -1.99
C GLY A 98 -4.95 -2.41 -2.74
N ILE A 99 -5.28 -3.29 -3.68
CA ILE A 99 -4.29 -3.96 -4.51
C ILE A 99 -4.18 -3.16 -5.82
N VAL A 100 -3.04 -2.51 -6.01
CA VAL A 100 -2.76 -1.68 -7.20
C VAL A 100 -1.65 -2.33 -8.01
N THR A 101 -1.84 -2.45 -9.31
CA THR A 101 -0.83 -3.01 -10.23
C THR A 101 0.34 -2.04 -10.34
N THR A 102 1.41 -2.34 -9.61
CA THR A 102 2.65 -1.58 -9.58
C THR A 102 3.82 -2.53 -9.74
N ASP A 103 4.95 -2.04 -10.19
CA ASP A 103 6.20 -2.83 -10.30
C ASP A 103 6.55 -3.51 -8.99
N LEU A 104 6.32 -2.83 -7.85
CA LEU A 104 6.56 -3.40 -6.53
C LEU A 104 5.72 -4.66 -6.28
N LEU A 105 4.42 -4.61 -6.60
CA LEU A 105 3.52 -5.76 -6.45
C LEU A 105 3.95 -6.90 -7.36
N LEU A 106 4.19 -6.60 -8.62
CA LEU A 106 4.43 -7.61 -9.65
C LEU A 106 5.80 -8.28 -9.47
N ARG A 107 6.86 -7.52 -9.20
CA ARG A 107 8.18 -8.07 -8.88
C ARG A 107 8.15 -8.91 -7.61
N SER A 108 7.42 -8.48 -6.59
CA SER A 108 7.33 -9.22 -5.32
C SER A 108 6.42 -10.45 -5.38
N SER A 109 5.60 -10.63 -6.42
CA SER A 109 4.64 -11.74 -6.54
C SER A 109 5.18 -12.94 -7.32
N LYS A 110 6.28 -12.79 -8.06
CA LYS A 110 6.86 -13.85 -8.89
C LYS A 110 7.87 -14.71 -8.11
N SER A 111 7.40 -15.47 -7.11
CA SER A 111 8.26 -16.40 -6.35
C SER A 111 8.39 -17.78 -6.99
N SER A 112 7.33 -18.30 -7.61
CA SER A 112 7.33 -19.48 -8.47
C SER A 112 6.21 -19.35 -9.50
N GLU A 113 6.34 -20.03 -10.65
CA GLU A 113 5.31 -19.97 -11.71
C GLU A 113 3.94 -20.46 -11.22
N LYS A 114 3.93 -21.54 -10.43
CA LYS A 114 2.70 -22.11 -9.85
C LYS A 114 2.01 -21.18 -8.85
N ASP A 115 2.79 -20.47 -8.04
CA ASP A 115 2.25 -19.52 -7.07
C ASP A 115 1.81 -18.21 -7.74
N TRP A 116 2.52 -17.83 -8.82
CA TRP A 116 2.13 -16.70 -9.66
C TRP A 116 0.77 -16.92 -10.31
N GLU A 117 0.53 -18.07 -10.92
CA GLU A 117 -0.77 -18.40 -11.54
C GLU A 117 -1.94 -18.36 -10.53
N LYS A 118 -1.71 -18.81 -9.29
CA LYS A 118 -2.72 -18.68 -8.23
C LYS A 118 -2.95 -17.23 -7.83
N ALA A 119 -1.87 -16.49 -7.62
CA ALA A 119 -1.93 -15.07 -7.27
C ALA A 119 -2.62 -14.26 -8.38
N LYS A 120 -2.30 -14.53 -9.64
CA LYS A 120 -2.86 -13.87 -10.82
C LYS A 120 -4.39 -13.96 -10.87
N LYS A 121 -4.97 -15.12 -10.54
CA LYS A 121 -6.44 -15.27 -10.47
C LYS A 121 -7.08 -14.34 -9.45
N VAL A 122 -6.47 -14.16 -8.29
CA VAL A 122 -6.95 -13.26 -7.23
C VAL A 122 -6.71 -11.80 -7.62
N LEU A 123 -5.54 -11.52 -8.16
CA LEU A 123 -5.15 -10.17 -8.58
C LEU A 123 -6.04 -9.67 -9.72
N ASN A 124 -6.37 -10.50 -10.71
CA ASN A 124 -7.30 -10.13 -11.78
C ASN A 124 -8.70 -9.72 -11.28
N VAL A 125 -9.14 -10.26 -10.14
CA VAL A 125 -10.44 -9.90 -9.53
C VAL A 125 -10.33 -8.66 -8.64
N LEU A 126 -9.26 -8.55 -7.84
CA LEU A 126 -9.18 -7.59 -6.75
C LEU A 126 -8.28 -6.38 -7.06
N ALA A 127 -7.34 -6.51 -8.00
CA ALA A 127 -6.44 -5.42 -8.33
C ALA A 127 -7.11 -4.37 -9.22
N ASP A 128 -6.62 -3.15 -9.10
CA ASP A 128 -6.97 -2.03 -9.96
C ASP A 128 -5.69 -1.36 -10.49
N ARG A 129 -5.81 -0.66 -11.62
CA ARG A 129 -4.71 0.14 -12.17
C ARG A 129 -4.54 1.45 -11.38
N PRO A 130 -3.32 2.01 -11.28
CA PRO A 130 -3.07 3.29 -10.63
C PRO A 130 -3.95 4.41 -11.15
N GLU A 131 -4.20 4.46 -12.48
CA GLU A 131 -4.99 5.48 -13.16
C GLU A 131 -6.46 5.49 -12.72
N VAL A 132 -6.96 4.36 -12.21
CA VAL A 132 -8.32 4.23 -11.67
C VAL A 132 -8.39 4.65 -10.20
N VAL A 133 -7.38 4.25 -9.44
CA VAL A 133 -7.37 4.42 -7.97
C VAL A 133 -6.93 5.83 -7.57
N THR A 134 -5.92 6.36 -8.24
CA THR A 134 -5.26 7.61 -7.84
C THR A 134 -6.19 8.83 -7.87
N PRO A 135 -6.99 9.08 -8.94
CA PRO A 135 -7.87 10.24 -8.97
C PRO A 135 -8.86 10.25 -7.80
N TRP A 136 -9.43 9.08 -7.49
CA TRP A 136 -10.36 8.96 -6.37
C TRP A 136 -9.66 9.21 -5.02
N LEU A 137 -8.45 8.67 -4.81
CA LEU A 137 -7.69 8.90 -3.59
C LEU A 137 -7.38 10.37 -3.40
N VAL A 138 -6.96 11.07 -4.45
CA VAL A 138 -6.70 12.52 -4.43
C VAL A 138 -7.96 13.28 -4.04
N GLU A 139 -9.09 12.97 -4.65
CA GLU A 139 -10.37 13.60 -4.32
C GLU A 139 -10.75 13.40 -2.84
N GLN A 140 -10.57 12.18 -2.32
CA GLN A 140 -10.87 11.90 -0.90
C GLN A 140 -9.92 12.63 0.04
N VAL A 141 -8.63 12.72 -0.29
CA VAL A 141 -7.65 13.49 0.49
C VAL A 141 -8.02 14.96 0.53
N LEU A 142 -8.35 15.55 -0.61
CA LEU A 142 -8.73 16.97 -0.70
C LEU A 142 -10.03 17.30 0.04
N LYS A 143 -10.97 16.36 0.11
CA LYS A 143 -12.23 16.50 0.84
C LYS A 143 -12.13 16.21 2.34
N ASN A 144 -11.05 15.56 2.78
CA ASN A 144 -10.93 15.15 4.17
C ASN A 144 -10.55 16.32 5.08
N ASN A 145 -11.32 16.49 6.13
CA ASN A 145 -11.07 17.46 7.21
C ASN A 145 -10.93 16.79 8.58
N LYS A 146 -10.81 15.46 8.63
CA LYS A 146 -10.75 14.70 9.89
C LYS A 146 -9.33 14.21 10.13
N ASN A 147 -8.79 14.55 11.30
CA ASN A 147 -7.55 13.95 11.77
C ASN A 147 -7.78 12.46 12.13
N GLY A 148 -6.79 11.60 11.91
CA GLY A 148 -6.88 10.16 12.11
C GLY A 148 -7.69 9.41 11.04
N ALA A 149 -8.10 10.06 9.94
CA ALA A 149 -8.91 9.44 8.91
C ALA A 149 -8.16 8.33 8.17
N LYS A 150 -8.90 7.26 7.84
CA LYS A 150 -8.45 6.21 6.93
C LYS A 150 -9.22 6.30 5.62
N ILE A 151 -8.52 6.62 4.55
CA ILE A 151 -9.05 6.65 3.19
C ILE A 151 -8.74 5.30 2.53
N ALA A 152 -9.77 4.51 2.26
CA ALA A 152 -9.62 3.15 1.72
C ALA A 152 -10.40 2.98 0.42
N TRP A 153 -9.68 2.69 -0.67
CA TRP A 153 -10.26 2.37 -1.97
C TRP A 153 -11.00 1.04 -1.97
N LEU A 154 -10.33 0.01 -1.42
CA LEU A 154 -10.87 -1.34 -1.33
C LEU A 154 -11.34 -1.60 0.10
N ASN A 155 -12.64 -1.62 0.30
CA ASN A 155 -13.27 -1.98 1.57
C ASN A 155 -13.87 -3.39 1.51
N THR A 156 -14.29 -3.92 2.65
CA THR A 156 -14.86 -5.29 2.76
C THR A 156 -16.05 -5.52 1.83
N ILE A 157 -16.91 -4.51 1.67
CA ILE A 157 -18.11 -4.60 0.81
C ILE A 157 -17.69 -4.71 -0.65
N LYS A 158 -16.73 -3.88 -1.10
CA LYS A 158 -16.19 -3.95 -2.46
C LYS A 158 -15.49 -5.28 -2.72
N VAL A 159 -14.72 -5.79 -1.75
CA VAL A 159 -14.07 -7.10 -1.86
C VAL A 159 -15.09 -8.21 -2.01
N LEU A 160 -16.09 -8.25 -1.14
CA LEU A 160 -17.15 -9.26 -1.17
C LEU A 160 -17.94 -9.18 -2.48
N GLY A 161 -18.33 -7.98 -2.89
CA GLY A 161 -19.00 -7.76 -4.17
C GLY A 161 -18.18 -8.26 -5.36
N ARG A 162 -16.87 -7.98 -5.39
CA ARG A 162 -15.99 -8.46 -6.47
C ARG A 162 -15.79 -9.97 -6.47
N LEU A 163 -15.75 -10.61 -5.31
CA LEU A 163 -15.63 -12.07 -5.21
C LEU A 163 -16.92 -12.79 -5.64
N ILE A 164 -18.08 -12.23 -5.32
CA ILE A 164 -19.39 -12.81 -5.65
C ILE A 164 -19.74 -12.55 -7.13
N PHE A 165 -19.67 -11.29 -7.55
CA PHE A 165 -20.12 -10.86 -8.87
C PHE A 165 -19.01 -10.80 -9.92
N GLY A 166 -17.75 -10.63 -9.52
CA GLY A 166 -16.61 -10.54 -10.42
C GLY A 166 -16.37 -11.83 -11.21
N ARG A 167 -16.72 -12.97 -10.62
CA ARG A 167 -16.65 -14.28 -11.29
C ARG A 167 -17.76 -14.48 -12.33
N MET A 168 -18.87 -13.75 -12.20
CA MET A 168 -20.06 -13.92 -13.04
C MET A 168 -20.22 -12.82 -14.10
N PHE A 169 -19.79 -11.58 -13.81
CA PHE A 169 -20.06 -10.41 -14.66
C PHE A 169 -18.84 -9.61 -15.12
N CYS A 170 -17.66 -9.82 -14.55
CA CYS A 170 -16.49 -9.02 -14.87
C CYS A 170 -15.26 -9.90 -15.07
N LYS A 171 -14.93 -10.22 -16.31
CA LYS A 171 -13.62 -10.78 -16.68
C LYS A 171 -12.59 -9.63 -16.63
N LYS A 172 -12.34 -9.05 -15.46
CA LYS A 172 -11.20 -8.18 -15.27
C LYS A 172 -9.94 -9.00 -15.49
N GLN A 173 -9.12 -8.60 -16.44
CA GLN A 173 -7.83 -9.22 -16.76
C GLN A 173 -6.70 -8.22 -16.55
N VAL A 174 -6.78 -7.45 -15.46
CA VAL A 174 -5.87 -6.33 -15.18
C VAL A 174 -4.40 -6.73 -15.26
N ILE A 175 -4.08 -7.94 -14.79
CA ILE A 175 -2.70 -8.46 -14.84
C ILE A 175 -2.35 -8.97 -16.24
N ASP A 176 -3.28 -9.65 -16.91
CA ASP A 176 -3.06 -10.15 -18.28
C ASP A 176 -2.89 -8.98 -19.26
N ASP A 177 -3.65 -7.91 -19.07
CA ASP A 177 -3.54 -6.69 -19.87
C ASP A 177 -2.19 -6.01 -19.62
N TRP A 178 -1.78 -5.91 -18.37
CA TRP A 178 -0.47 -5.35 -18.02
C TRP A 178 0.69 -6.19 -18.58
N GLU A 179 0.64 -7.52 -18.52
CA GLU A 179 1.67 -8.39 -19.09
C GLU A 179 1.78 -8.19 -20.61
N ARG A 180 0.67 -8.03 -21.31
CA ARG A 180 0.65 -7.73 -22.75
C ARG A 180 1.30 -6.40 -23.06
N GLU A 181 0.95 -5.33 -22.34
CA GLU A 181 1.53 -4.00 -22.51
C GLU A 181 3.04 -3.98 -22.27
N GLN A 182 3.55 -4.77 -21.29
CA GLN A 182 4.98 -4.88 -21.05
C GLN A 182 5.70 -5.64 -22.17
N ALA A 183 5.09 -6.67 -22.73
CA ALA A 183 5.66 -7.41 -23.86
C ALA A 183 5.78 -6.53 -25.11
N GLU A 184 4.78 -5.69 -25.38
CA GLU A 184 4.77 -4.76 -26.50
C GLU A 184 5.82 -3.64 -26.36
N ASN A 185 6.07 -3.16 -25.14
CA ASN A 185 7.06 -2.10 -24.87
C ASN A 185 8.51 -2.56 -24.88
N HIS A 186 8.77 -3.88 -24.91
CA HIS A 186 10.11 -4.49 -24.95
C HIS A 186 10.43 -5.17 -26.28
N SER A 187 9.53 -5.09 -27.25
CA SER A 187 9.72 -5.54 -28.64
C SER A 187 10.11 -4.35 -29.55
#